data_22e7f526357bbfdf0f933e0d20b8d9e6
#
_entry.id   22e7f526357bbfdf0f933e0d20b8d9e6
#
_cell.length_a   1.000
_cell.length_b   1.000
_cell.length_c   1.000
_cell.angle_alpha   90.00
_cell.angle_beta   90.00
_cell.angle_gamma   90.00
#
_symmetry.space_group_name_H-M   'P 1'
#
loop_
_entity.id
_entity.type
_entity.pdbx_description
1 polymer ?
#
loop_
_entity_poly.entity_id
_entity_poly.type
_entity_poly.pdbx_seq_one_letter_code
_entity_poly.pdbx_strand_id
1 'polypeptide(L)'
;FKPLLFKAFTLADRAVRTILLKILPKVAERLTKYEIQDKIYPNLVTGFLDTDITVRTETLLSISYIMDKISDRQLNNDLLRYLAKLQADTNPKLRANTVVCLTRISEKMQPTTCIGVLITAFGKALKDPDYVTRLCAIRGFESSIDYFSPEICCSKVLSSLSPALLDKSSVIR
;
A
#
# COMPACT_ATOMS: atom_id res chain seq x y z
N PHE A 1 20.22 -17.92 -12.58
CA PHE A 1 18.88 -17.34 -12.47
C PHE A 1 18.90 -15.94 -11.83
N LYS A 2 19.41 -15.78 -10.58
CA LYS A 2 19.39 -14.49 -9.86
C LYS A 2 20.07 -13.32 -10.62
N PRO A 3 21.29 -13.47 -11.18
CA PRO A 3 21.91 -12.35 -11.90
C PRO A 3 21.10 -11.87 -13.10
N LEU A 4 20.46 -12.79 -13.82
CA LEU A 4 19.59 -12.45 -14.93
C LEU A 4 18.32 -11.73 -14.47
N LEU A 5 17.71 -12.19 -13.36
CA LEU A 5 16.56 -11.54 -12.75
C LEU A 5 16.88 -10.10 -12.36
N PHE A 6 18.00 -9.86 -11.67
CA PHE A 6 18.39 -8.51 -11.25
C PHE A 6 18.64 -7.59 -12.45
N LYS A 7 19.33 -8.10 -13.48
CA LYS A 7 19.53 -7.35 -14.71
C LYS A 7 18.20 -7.04 -15.41
N ALA A 8 17.26 -7.97 -15.42
CA ALA A 8 15.95 -7.74 -16.02
C ALA A 8 15.15 -6.63 -15.28
N PHE A 9 15.27 -6.52 -13.95
CA PHE A 9 14.65 -5.43 -13.18
C PHE A 9 15.19 -4.04 -13.48
N THR A 10 16.38 -3.92 -14.07
CA THR A 10 16.95 -2.63 -14.50
C THR A 10 16.49 -2.19 -15.89
N LEU A 11 15.81 -3.07 -16.64
CA LEU A 11 15.33 -2.73 -17.98
C LEU A 11 14.12 -1.78 -17.91
N ALA A 12 14.11 -0.82 -18.83
CA ALA A 12 13.02 0.17 -18.92
C ALA A 12 11.78 -0.35 -19.67
N ASP A 13 11.84 -1.56 -20.26
CA ASP A 13 10.74 -2.13 -21.02
C ASP A 13 9.55 -2.49 -20.12
N ARG A 14 8.36 -1.96 -20.45
CA ARG A 14 7.13 -2.14 -19.68
C ARG A 14 6.61 -3.58 -19.70
N ALA A 15 6.72 -4.28 -20.83
CA ALA A 15 6.26 -5.65 -20.92
C ALA A 15 7.11 -6.55 -20.02
N VAL A 16 8.42 -6.39 -20.07
CA VAL A 16 9.37 -7.08 -19.18
C VAL A 16 9.07 -6.75 -17.74
N ARG A 17 8.89 -5.46 -17.39
CA ARG A 17 8.57 -5.02 -16.03
C ARG A 17 7.29 -5.66 -15.51
N THR A 18 6.21 -5.66 -16.29
CA THR A 18 4.93 -6.27 -15.90
C THR A 18 5.07 -7.77 -15.64
N ILE A 19 5.81 -8.47 -16.50
CA ILE A 19 6.09 -9.90 -16.32
C ILE A 19 6.88 -10.14 -15.02
N LEU A 20 7.93 -9.34 -14.79
CA LEU A 20 8.77 -9.47 -13.58
C LEU A 20 7.96 -9.25 -12.29
N LEU A 21 7.07 -8.24 -12.26
CA LEU A 21 6.18 -7.98 -11.14
C LEU A 21 5.25 -9.18 -10.86
N LYS A 22 4.69 -9.79 -11.91
CA LYS A 22 3.84 -11.00 -11.80
C LYS A 22 4.60 -12.25 -11.39
N ILE A 23 5.89 -12.34 -11.68
CA ILE A 23 6.74 -13.46 -11.28
C ILE A 23 7.28 -13.27 -9.86
N LEU A 24 7.42 -12.03 -9.40
CA LEU A 24 8.01 -11.71 -8.11
C LEU A 24 7.43 -12.52 -6.94
N PRO A 25 6.11 -12.74 -6.81
CA PRO A 25 5.55 -13.60 -5.78
C PRO A 25 6.18 -15.00 -5.69
N LYS A 26 6.47 -15.60 -6.86
CA LYS A 26 7.03 -16.96 -6.97
C LYS A 26 8.51 -17.04 -6.59
N VAL A 27 9.21 -15.94 -6.69
CA VAL A 27 10.67 -15.90 -6.47
C VAL A 27 11.07 -15.16 -5.21
N ALA A 28 10.19 -14.33 -4.66
CA ALA A 28 10.47 -13.50 -3.49
C ALA A 28 10.98 -14.29 -2.30
N GLU A 29 10.44 -15.48 -2.03
CA GLU A 29 10.87 -16.34 -0.94
C GLU A 29 12.32 -16.79 -1.06
N ARG A 30 12.79 -17.00 -2.30
CA ARG A 30 14.15 -17.45 -2.63
C ARG A 30 15.20 -16.34 -2.62
N LEU A 31 14.76 -15.09 -2.48
CA LEU A 31 15.63 -13.91 -2.42
C LEU A 31 15.92 -13.54 -0.97
N THR A 32 17.15 -13.16 -0.69
CA THR A 32 17.56 -12.65 0.63
C THR A 32 17.04 -11.23 0.85
N LYS A 33 17.06 -10.78 2.12
CA LYS A 33 16.74 -9.38 2.45
C LYS A 33 17.62 -8.40 1.67
N TYR A 34 18.93 -8.67 1.63
CA TYR A 34 19.89 -7.83 0.90
C TYR A 34 19.54 -7.74 -0.60
N GLU A 35 19.26 -8.88 -1.23
CA GLU A 35 18.90 -8.92 -2.66
C GLU A 35 17.62 -8.12 -2.96
N ILE A 36 16.62 -8.21 -2.08
CA ILE A 36 15.38 -7.42 -2.21
C ILE A 36 15.69 -5.94 -2.01
N GLN A 37 16.37 -5.56 -0.93
CA GLN A 37 16.61 -4.16 -0.57
C GLN A 37 17.48 -3.41 -1.58
N ASP A 38 18.48 -4.09 -2.13
CA ASP A 38 19.53 -3.46 -2.93
C ASP A 38 19.33 -3.65 -4.45
N LYS A 39 18.79 -4.80 -4.88
CA LYS A 39 18.66 -5.12 -6.30
C LYS A 39 17.24 -5.01 -6.86
N ILE A 40 16.23 -5.31 -6.05
CA ILE A 40 14.83 -5.35 -6.52
C ILE A 40 14.09 -4.05 -6.17
N TYR A 41 14.05 -3.68 -4.89
CA TYR A 41 13.23 -2.57 -4.39
C TYR A 41 13.49 -1.24 -5.10
N PRO A 42 14.73 -0.77 -5.34
CA PRO A 42 14.97 0.52 -5.98
C PRO A 42 14.37 0.60 -7.39
N ASN A 43 14.39 -0.50 -8.13
CA ASN A 43 13.82 -0.57 -9.47
C ASN A 43 12.30 -0.78 -9.45
N LEU A 44 11.79 -1.56 -8.47
CA LEU A 44 10.37 -1.83 -8.31
C LEU A 44 9.58 -0.56 -8.03
N VAL A 45 10.03 0.28 -7.10
CA VAL A 45 9.30 1.49 -6.69
C VAL A 45 9.15 2.53 -7.80
N THR A 46 9.99 2.50 -8.83
CA THR A 46 9.81 3.36 -10.00
C THR A 46 8.49 3.08 -10.72
N GLY A 47 7.98 1.86 -10.62
CA GLY A 47 6.70 1.46 -11.19
C GLY A 47 5.49 2.17 -10.60
N PHE A 48 5.59 2.72 -9.39
CA PHE A 48 4.51 3.55 -8.80
C PHE A 48 4.25 4.85 -9.58
N LEU A 49 5.24 5.32 -10.33
CA LEU A 49 5.17 6.57 -11.10
C LEU A 49 4.96 6.31 -12.60
N ASP A 50 4.78 5.05 -13.01
CA ASP A 50 4.56 4.71 -14.42
C ASP A 50 3.23 5.29 -14.92
N THR A 51 3.20 5.72 -16.18
CA THR A 51 1.97 6.23 -16.81
C THR A 51 0.95 5.12 -17.04
N ASP A 52 1.38 3.85 -17.17
CA ASP A 52 0.52 2.69 -17.34
C ASP A 52 -0.05 2.25 -15.98
N ILE A 53 -1.39 2.19 -15.91
CA ILE A 53 -2.12 1.76 -14.73
C ILE A 53 -1.81 0.32 -14.34
N THR A 54 -1.54 -0.54 -15.30
CA THR A 54 -1.22 -1.95 -15.05
C THR A 54 0.10 -2.06 -14.29
N VAL A 55 1.11 -1.31 -14.71
CA VAL A 55 2.41 -1.28 -14.03
C VAL A 55 2.26 -0.76 -12.59
N ARG A 56 1.52 0.35 -12.38
CA ARG A 56 1.29 0.87 -11.03
C ARG A 56 0.57 -0.14 -10.14
N THR A 57 -0.43 -0.83 -10.69
CA THR A 57 -1.22 -1.84 -9.95
C THR A 57 -0.36 -3.04 -9.58
N GLU A 58 0.37 -3.62 -10.52
CA GLU A 58 1.23 -4.77 -10.27
C GLU A 58 2.38 -4.42 -9.31
N THR A 59 2.91 -3.19 -9.39
CA THR A 59 3.90 -2.69 -8.43
C THR A 59 3.32 -2.67 -7.02
N LEU A 60 2.11 -2.14 -6.84
CA LEU A 60 1.45 -2.08 -5.53
C LEU A 60 1.19 -3.48 -4.97
N LEU A 61 0.67 -4.39 -5.78
CA LEU A 61 0.41 -5.77 -5.37
C LEU A 61 1.69 -6.50 -4.99
N SER A 62 2.79 -6.22 -5.67
CA SER A 62 4.10 -6.84 -5.43
C SER A 62 4.67 -6.52 -4.04
N ILE A 63 4.31 -5.38 -3.44
CA ILE A 63 4.78 -4.99 -2.10
C ILE A 63 4.43 -6.04 -1.06
N SER A 64 3.23 -6.62 -1.12
CA SER A 64 2.78 -7.65 -0.17
C SER A 64 3.70 -8.86 -0.08
N TYR A 65 4.45 -9.16 -1.13
CA TYR A 65 5.33 -10.33 -1.21
C TYR A 65 6.76 -10.05 -0.75
N ILE A 66 7.13 -8.79 -0.60
CA ILE A 66 8.49 -8.39 -0.22
C ILE A 66 8.51 -7.59 1.09
N MET A 67 7.36 -7.28 1.67
CA MET A 67 7.24 -6.40 2.85
C MET A 67 8.08 -6.88 4.04
N ASP A 68 8.23 -8.19 4.24
CA ASP A 68 9.05 -8.75 5.32
C ASP A 68 10.56 -8.62 5.08
N LYS A 69 10.96 -8.23 3.88
CA LYS A 69 12.36 -8.17 3.44
C LYS A 69 12.84 -6.75 3.14
N ILE A 70 11.95 -5.76 3.05
CA ILE A 70 12.34 -4.36 2.94
C ILE A 70 12.84 -3.82 4.28
N SER A 71 13.68 -2.78 4.23
CA SER A 71 14.20 -2.15 5.44
C SER A 71 13.19 -1.16 6.04
N ASP A 72 13.33 -0.86 7.34
CA ASP A 72 12.50 0.14 8.02
C ASP A 72 12.58 1.51 7.32
N ARG A 73 13.74 1.88 6.82
CA ARG A 73 13.92 3.11 6.05
C ARG A 73 13.14 3.10 4.75
N GLN A 74 13.21 1.99 4.00
CA GLN A 74 12.46 1.83 2.75
C GLN A 74 10.96 1.85 3.01
N LEU A 75 10.51 1.20 4.08
CA LEU A 75 9.10 1.18 4.45
C LEU A 75 8.62 2.57 4.89
N ASN A 76 9.23 3.14 5.93
CA ASN A 76 8.70 4.33 6.60
C ASN A 76 8.99 5.64 5.83
N ASN A 77 10.08 5.72 5.07
CA ASN A 77 10.44 6.94 4.36
C ASN A 77 10.04 6.92 2.88
N ASP A 78 10.27 5.81 2.18
CA ASP A 78 10.09 5.77 0.74
C ASP A 78 8.70 5.25 0.35
N LEU A 79 8.35 4.04 0.81
CA LEU A 79 7.09 3.39 0.43
C LEU A 79 5.88 4.21 0.83
N LEU A 80 5.84 4.73 2.06
CA LEU A 80 4.71 5.54 2.53
C LEU A 80 4.48 6.78 1.66
N ARG A 81 5.53 7.39 1.11
CA ARG A 81 5.39 8.53 0.18
C ARG A 81 4.76 8.12 -1.15
N TYR A 82 5.11 6.95 -1.68
CA TYR A 82 4.48 6.42 -2.89
C TYR A 82 3.00 6.08 -2.63
N LEU A 83 2.69 5.44 -1.51
CA LEU A 83 1.32 5.09 -1.15
C LEU A 83 0.45 6.35 -0.94
N ALA A 84 0.99 7.40 -0.33
CA ALA A 84 0.29 8.68 -0.20
C ALA A 84 -0.07 9.32 -1.56
N LYS A 85 0.81 9.19 -2.57
CA LYS A 85 0.52 9.62 -3.95
C LYS A 85 -0.55 8.75 -4.59
N LEU A 86 -0.47 7.43 -4.45
CA LEU A 86 -1.45 6.50 -5.02
C LEU A 86 -2.86 6.65 -4.42
N GLN A 87 -3.00 7.17 -3.21
CA GLN A 87 -4.30 7.55 -2.66
C GLN A 87 -4.99 8.71 -3.42
N ALA A 88 -4.29 9.39 -4.31
CA ALA A 88 -4.82 10.41 -5.19
C ALA A 88 -4.80 9.98 -6.67
N ASP A 89 -4.59 8.69 -6.95
CA ASP A 89 -4.60 8.16 -8.32
C ASP A 89 -5.98 8.33 -8.96
N THR A 90 -6.00 8.54 -10.27
CA THR A 90 -7.25 8.67 -11.03
C THR A 90 -8.07 7.38 -11.03
N ASN A 91 -7.42 6.22 -10.89
CA ASN A 91 -8.08 4.92 -10.90
C ASN A 91 -8.58 4.54 -9.48
N PRO A 92 -9.92 4.35 -9.30
CA PRO A 92 -10.50 4.04 -8.01
C PRO A 92 -10.02 2.68 -7.44
N LYS A 93 -9.81 1.68 -8.30
CA LYS A 93 -9.31 0.37 -7.84
C LYS A 93 -7.89 0.48 -7.23
N LEU A 94 -7.06 1.36 -7.81
CA LEU A 94 -5.71 1.57 -7.29
C LEU A 94 -5.76 2.31 -5.95
N ARG A 95 -6.66 3.30 -5.80
CA ARG A 95 -6.87 3.97 -4.50
C ARG A 95 -7.35 2.98 -3.43
N ALA A 96 -8.34 2.14 -3.74
CA ALA A 96 -8.82 1.10 -2.82
C ALA A 96 -7.72 0.10 -2.43
N ASN A 97 -6.97 -0.42 -3.41
CA ASN A 97 -5.86 -1.33 -3.16
C ASN A 97 -4.74 -0.68 -2.33
N THR A 98 -4.56 0.64 -2.46
CA THR A 98 -3.59 1.38 -1.63
C THR A 98 -4.00 1.38 -0.15
N VAL A 99 -5.29 1.53 0.14
CA VAL A 99 -5.82 1.43 1.51
C VAL A 99 -5.58 0.03 2.08
N VAL A 100 -5.87 -1.01 1.30
CA VAL A 100 -5.61 -2.41 1.68
C VAL A 100 -4.11 -2.65 1.92
N CYS A 101 -3.25 -2.10 1.06
CA CYS A 101 -1.80 -2.21 1.23
C CYS A 101 -1.34 -1.55 2.54
N LEU A 102 -1.84 -0.34 2.84
CA LEU A 102 -1.53 0.36 4.10
C LEU A 102 -1.93 -0.45 5.32
N THR A 103 -3.12 -1.08 5.30
CA THR A 103 -3.56 -1.98 6.38
C THR A 103 -2.61 -3.16 6.56
N ARG A 104 -2.15 -3.77 5.47
CA ARG A 104 -1.23 -4.93 5.54
C ARG A 104 0.16 -4.58 6.05
N ILE A 105 0.71 -3.43 5.63
CA ILE A 105 2.06 -3.04 6.05
C ILE A 105 2.09 -2.41 7.45
N SER A 106 0.92 -2.12 8.06
CA SER A 106 0.84 -1.49 9.39
C SER A 106 1.58 -2.29 10.47
N GLU A 107 1.54 -3.61 10.40
CA GLU A 107 2.26 -4.50 11.32
C GLU A 107 3.79 -4.33 11.31
N LYS A 108 4.33 -3.78 10.21
CA LYS A 108 5.76 -3.54 10.02
C LYS A 108 6.17 -2.08 10.24
N MET A 109 5.20 -1.20 10.44
CA MET A 109 5.48 0.21 10.72
C MET A 109 5.94 0.39 12.17
N GLN A 110 6.72 1.44 12.40
CA GLN A 110 6.98 1.89 13.77
C GLN A 110 5.66 2.36 14.41
N PRO A 111 5.36 1.98 15.66
CA PRO A 111 4.06 2.24 16.31
C PRO A 111 3.63 3.70 16.25
N THR A 112 4.53 4.63 16.51
CA THR A 112 4.26 6.07 16.49
C THR A 112 3.90 6.58 15.08
N THR A 113 4.58 6.10 14.06
CA THR A 113 4.30 6.43 12.66
C THR A 113 3.00 5.78 12.19
N CYS A 114 2.77 4.53 12.57
CA CYS A 114 1.61 3.74 12.18
C CYS A 114 0.29 4.45 12.49
N ILE A 115 0.09 4.87 13.74
CA ILE A 115 -1.14 5.53 14.20
C ILE A 115 -1.45 6.76 13.35
N GLY A 116 -0.47 7.65 13.18
CA GLY A 116 -0.64 8.88 12.40
C GLY A 116 -0.96 8.62 10.92
N VAL A 117 -0.25 7.68 10.32
CA VAL A 117 -0.44 7.28 8.91
C VAL A 117 -1.82 6.69 8.69
N LEU A 118 -2.24 5.73 9.53
CA LEU A 118 -3.53 5.04 9.36
C LEU A 118 -4.70 5.99 9.54
N ILE A 119 -4.70 6.83 10.58
CA ILE A 119 -5.77 7.80 10.81
C ILE A 119 -5.89 8.76 9.62
N THR A 120 -4.76 9.28 9.15
CA THR A 120 -4.76 10.23 8.03
C THR A 120 -5.22 9.58 6.73
N ALA A 121 -4.67 8.40 6.42
CA ALA A 121 -4.94 7.69 5.18
C ALA A 121 -6.38 7.19 5.10
N PHE A 122 -6.88 6.57 6.17
CA PHE A 122 -8.25 6.05 6.20
C PHE A 122 -9.27 7.19 6.28
N GLY A 123 -8.99 8.23 7.07
CA GLY A 123 -9.84 9.43 7.13
C GLY A 123 -9.98 10.13 5.76
N LYS A 124 -8.91 10.16 4.96
CA LYS A 124 -8.95 10.62 3.57
C LYS A 124 -9.77 9.68 2.70
N ALA A 125 -9.56 8.37 2.80
CA ALA A 125 -10.24 7.37 1.98
C ALA A 125 -11.74 7.27 2.28
N LEU A 126 -12.19 7.57 3.50
CA LEU A 126 -13.63 7.68 3.83
C LEU A 126 -14.38 8.78 3.04
N LYS A 127 -13.64 9.75 2.51
CA LYS A 127 -14.21 10.84 1.68
C LYS A 127 -14.08 10.58 0.18
N ASP A 128 -13.62 9.39 -0.21
CA ASP A 128 -13.43 9.05 -1.62
C ASP A 128 -14.76 8.97 -2.37
N PRO A 129 -14.86 9.46 -3.63
CA PRO A 129 -16.05 9.32 -4.43
C PRO A 129 -16.44 7.86 -4.70
N ASP A 130 -15.46 6.95 -4.76
CA ASP A 130 -15.70 5.52 -4.95
C ASP A 130 -16.05 4.82 -3.63
N TYR A 131 -17.20 4.12 -3.62
CA TYR A 131 -17.68 3.46 -2.41
C TYR A 131 -16.79 2.28 -1.97
N VAL A 132 -16.11 1.60 -2.90
CA VAL A 132 -15.20 0.50 -2.58
C VAL A 132 -14.00 1.02 -1.78
N THR A 133 -13.47 2.19 -2.17
CA THR A 133 -12.38 2.85 -1.44
C THR A 133 -12.82 3.23 -0.03
N ARG A 134 -14.06 3.76 0.14
CA ARG A 134 -14.62 4.05 1.46
C ARG A 134 -14.82 2.79 2.32
N LEU A 135 -15.29 1.70 1.71
CA LEU A 135 -15.43 0.41 2.40
C LEU A 135 -14.08 -0.14 2.86
N CYS A 136 -13.06 -0.06 2.02
CA CYS A 136 -11.70 -0.45 2.39
C CYS A 136 -11.18 0.36 3.59
N ALA A 137 -11.54 1.64 3.68
CA ALA A 137 -11.14 2.47 4.83
C ALA A 137 -11.81 2.04 6.14
N ILE A 138 -13.11 1.69 6.10
CA ILE A 138 -13.84 1.16 7.27
C ILE A 138 -13.20 -0.15 7.72
N ARG A 139 -12.96 -1.08 6.78
CA ARG A 139 -12.29 -2.35 7.07
C ARG A 139 -10.85 -2.15 7.55
N GLY A 140 -10.17 -1.11 7.06
CA GLY A 140 -8.85 -0.72 7.52
C GLY A 140 -8.87 -0.31 9.00
N PHE A 141 -9.82 0.54 9.42
CA PHE A 141 -10.00 0.90 10.83
C PHE A 141 -10.35 -0.31 11.70
N GLU A 142 -11.27 -1.17 11.23
CA GLU A 142 -11.64 -2.41 11.93
C GLU A 142 -10.42 -3.31 12.18
N SER A 143 -9.64 -3.58 11.14
CA SER A 143 -8.45 -4.46 11.22
C SER A 143 -7.29 -3.86 12.01
N SER A 144 -7.30 -2.55 12.22
CA SER A 144 -6.22 -1.82 12.90
C SER A 144 -6.62 -1.30 14.28
N ILE A 145 -7.76 -1.73 14.80
CA ILE A 145 -8.32 -1.17 16.04
C ILE A 145 -7.38 -1.31 17.23
N ASP A 146 -6.63 -2.39 17.30
CA ASP A 146 -5.70 -2.69 18.39
C ASP A 146 -4.49 -1.74 18.46
N TYR A 147 -4.22 -0.96 17.37
CA TYR A 147 -3.18 0.06 17.39
C TYR A 147 -3.63 1.37 18.06
N PHE A 148 -4.93 1.56 18.28
CA PHE A 148 -5.49 2.82 18.77
C PHE A 148 -5.86 2.73 20.24
N SER A 149 -5.37 3.68 21.04
CA SER A 149 -5.83 3.80 22.43
C SER A 149 -7.31 4.21 22.48
N PRO A 150 -8.02 3.97 23.59
CA PRO A 150 -9.41 4.43 23.76
C PRO A 150 -9.60 5.92 23.47
N GLU A 151 -8.65 6.77 23.87
CA GLU A 151 -8.67 8.21 23.62
C GLU A 151 -8.58 8.54 22.13
N ILE A 152 -7.73 7.81 21.39
CA ILE A 152 -7.59 7.97 19.94
C ILE A 152 -8.84 7.45 19.24
N CYS A 153 -9.39 6.32 19.69
CA CYS A 153 -10.64 5.79 19.16
C CYS A 153 -11.77 6.83 19.31
N CYS A 154 -11.97 7.39 20.48
CA CYS A 154 -13.02 8.38 20.72
C CYS A 154 -12.78 9.69 19.94
N SER A 155 -11.58 10.23 19.99
CA SER A 155 -11.31 11.56 19.45
C SER A 155 -11.10 11.60 17.94
N LYS A 156 -10.59 10.52 17.32
CA LYS A 156 -10.20 10.51 15.92
C LYS A 156 -10.90 9.45 15.09
N VAL A 157 -10.95 8.20 15.55
CA VAL A 157 -11.54 7.10 14.76
C VAL A 157 -13.05 7.29 14.65
N LEU A 158 -13.76 7.44 15.75
CA LEU A 158 -15.21 7.63 15.76
C LEU A 158 -15.64 8.92 15.03
N SER A 159 -14.90 10.00 15.22
CA SER A 159 -15.18 11.26 14.51
C SER A 159 -14.98 11.13 12.99
N SER A 160 -14.05 10.28 12.55
CA SER A 160 -13.84 9.99 11.12
C SER A 160 -14.91 9.07 10.55
N LEU A 161 -15.40 8.10 11.33
CA LEU A 161 -16.39 7.10 10.91
C LEU A 161 -17.84 7.62 10.98
N SER A 162 -18.17 8.52 11.90
CA SER A 162 -19.55 8.98 12.10
C SER A 162 -20.25 9.52 10.84
N PRO A 163 -19.58 10.23 9.91
CA PRO A 163 -20.23 10.64 8.66
C PRO A 163 -20.65 9.48 7.76
N ALA A 164 -20.00 8.30 7.89
CA ALA A 164 -20.33 7.12 7.09
C ALA A 164 -21.74 6.58 7.39
N LEU A 165 -22.32 6.88 8.56
CA LEU A 165 -23.71 6.55 8.89
C LEU A 165 -24.72 7.26 7.97
N LEU A 166 -24.32 8.33 7.31
CA LEU A 166 -25.11 9.10 6.34
C LEU A 166 -24.66 8.87 4.90
N ASP A 167 -23.84 7.85 4.65
CA ASP A 167 -23.32 7.57 3.31
C ASP A 167 -24.44 7.24 2.33
N LYS A 168 -24.25 7.62 1.06
CA LYS A 168 -25.19 7.33 -0.03
C LYS A 168 -25.32 5.83 -0.30
N SER A 169 -24.25 5.07 -0.10
CA SER A 169 -24.23 3.62 -0.28
C SER A 169 -24.75 2.90 0.99
N SER A 170 -25.75 2.05 0.82
CA SER A 170 -26.26 1.20 1.92
C SER A 170 -25.20 0.23 2.45
N VAL A 171 -24.22 -0.15 1.62
CA VAL A 171 -23.11 -1.03 2.02
C VAL A 171 -22.16 -0.33 2.99
N ILE A 172 -22.10 1.00 2.96
CA ILE A 172 -21.24 1.79 3.85
C ILE A 172 -21.95 2.10 5.17
N ARG A 173 -23.26 2.38 5.14
CA ARG A 173 -24.12 2.59 6.33
C ARG A 173 -24.26 1.31 7.13
#